data_bb2eb1cc9b51eeab09df1186ed73c108
#
_entry.id   bb2eb1cc9b51eeab09df1186ed73c108
#
_cell.length_a   1.000
_cell.length_b   1.000
_cell.length_c   1.000
_cell.angle_alpha   90.00
_cell.angle_beta   90.00
_cell.angle_gamma   90.00
#
_symmetry.space_group_name_H-M   'P 1'
#
loop_
_entity.id
_entity.type
_entity.pdbx_description
1 polymer ?
#
loop_
_entity_poly.entity_id
_entity_poly.type
_entity_poly.pdbx_seq_one_letter_code
_entity_poly.pdbx_strand_id
1 'polypeptide(L)'
;MKANQKKREPLFHIVKRDSLPWQKSWLIRIGAIVAALILCALLTMIITHENPISVYATMIEGAFGTQRRMWNLLQSLAMLLCVSLAVTPAFKMRFWNIGGEGQVLIGGLATAACMYLLGGKMPNALLIIVMIVASILAGAIWAVIPAFFKAKFCTNETLFTLMMNYVAIQIVSYFVMLWENPKGSSKIGIINQSTHAGWMPTIGTNEYLLNILIVLALTILMFVYLKYSKHGYEISVVGESENTARYIGLNVKKVIIRTMLLSGGICGIAGLLLVGSTNHTISTTIANNRGFTAIMVSWLAKFNPINMILTSFLLVFLEKGASEISTVFGLNQSFSDIITGIILFFIIGSEFFINYQLHFRHSHKEVK
;
A
#
# COMPACT_ATOMS: atom_id res chain seq x y z
N MET A 1 -51.29 -6.30 29.69
CA MET A 1 -50.99 -7.28 28.62
C MET A 1 -50.11 -6.63 27.57
N LYS A 2 -48.80 -6.82 27.62
CA LYS A 2 -47.89 -6.35 26.57
C LYS A 2 -47.84 -7.45 25.50
N ALA A 3 -48.36 -7.15 24.32
CA ALA A 3 -48.32 -8.05 23.19
C ALA A 3 -46.87 -8.39 22.83
N ASN A 4 -46.54 -9.67 22.86
CA ASN A 4 -45.27 -10.24 22.51
C ASN A 4 -45.07 -10.08 20.99
N GLN A 5 -44.47 -8.97 20.55
CA GLN A 5 -44.08 -8.81 19.15
C GLN A 5 -43.02 -9.87 18.88
N LYS A 6 -43.39 -10.99 18.26
CA LYS A 6 -42.44 -11.94 17.64
C LYS A 6 -41.56 -11.13 16.68
N LYS A 7 -40.35 -10.81 17.11
CA LYS A 7 -39.34 -10.26 16.22
C LYS A 7 -39.17 -11.25 15.04
N ARG A 8 -39.58 -10.84 13.85
CA ARG A 8 -39.35 -11.63 12.64
C ARG A 8 -37.85 -11.87 12.51
N GLU A 9 -37.43 -13.11 12.55
CA GLU A 9 -36.06 -13.47 12.32
C GLU A 9 -35.64 -12.98 10.92
N PRO A 10 -34.43 -12.40 10.77
CA PRO A 10 -33.94 -11.94 9.49
C PRO A 10 -33.92 -13.07 8.45
N LEU A 11 -34.06 -12.72 7.17
CA LEU A 11 -34.10 -13.68 6.05
C LEU A 11 -32.79 -14.49 5.93
N PHE A 12 -31.67 -13.92 6.37
CA PHE A 12 -30.37 -14.58 6.39
C PHE A 12 -29.57 -14.14 7.63
N HIS A 13 -28.72 -15.04 8.12
CA HIS A 13 -27.76 -14.78 9.19
C HIS A 13 -26.33 -14.95 8.66
N ILE A 14 -25.46 -14.01 9.02
CA ILE A 14 -24.02 -14.09 8.74
C ILE A 14 -23.37 -14.72 9.96
N VAL A 15 -22.80 -15.92 9.78
CA VAL A 15 -22.11 -16.65 10.85
C VAL A 15 -20.62 -16.75 10.51
N LYS A 16 -19.78 -16.48 11.49
CA LYS A 16 -18.35 -16.65 11.32
C LYS A 16 -18.04 -18.14 11.13
N ARG A 17 -17.25 -18.46 10.12
CA ARG A 17 -16.83 -19.81 9.82
C ARG A 17 -15.61 -20.19 10.69
N ASP A 18 -15.57 -21.38 11.28
CA ASP A 18 -14.46 -21.79 12.14
C ASP A 18 -13.14 -21.93 11.36
N SER A 19 -13.12 -22.68 10.30
CA SER A 19 -11.99 -22.74 9.35
C SER A 19 -12.41 -23.43 8.06
N LEU A 20 -11.92 -22.94 6.92
CA LEU A 20 -12.04 -23.65 5.66
C LEU A 20 -10.75 -24.40 5.34
N PRO A 21 -10.83 -25.62 4.79
CA PRO A 21 -9.67 -26.30 4.23
C PRO A 21 -8.98 -25.40 3.19
N TRP A 22 -7.66 -25.43 3.18
CA TRP A 22 -6.84 -24.61 2.27
C TRP A 22 -7.29 -24.70 0.80
N GLN A 23 -7.63 -25.91 0.33
CA GLN A 23 -8.13 -26.15 -1.03
C GLN A 23 -9.41 -25.40 -1.35
N LYS A 24 -10.39 -25.39 -0.44
CA LYS A 24 -11.67 -24.68 -0.63
C LYS A 24 -11.48 -23.16 -0.60
N SER A 25 -10.58 -22.67 0.24
CA SER A 25 -10.24 -21.23 0.27
C SER A 25 -9.64 -20.76 -1.05
N TRP A 26 -8.76 -21.56 -1.65
CA TRP A 26 -8.19 -21.26 -2.96
C TRP A 26 -9.23 -21.33 -4.07
N LEU A 27 -10.14 -22.29 -4.02
CA LEU A 27 -11.22 -22.43 -5.01
C LEU A 27 -12.14 -21.20 -5.01
N ILE A 28 -12.49 -20.68 -3.82
CA ILE A 28 -13.27 -19.42 -3.70
C ILE A 28 -12.50 -18.23 -4.28
N ARG A 29 -11.19 -18.10 -4.00
CA ARG A 29 -10.37 -17.01 -4.56
C ARG A 29 -10.25 -17.09 -6.07
N ILE A 30 -9.97 -18.28 -6.63
CA ILE A 30 -9.89 -18.48 -8.08
C ILE A 30 -11.25 -18.18 -8.72
N GLY A 31 -12.35 -18.68 -8.14
CA GLY A 31 -13.70 -18.41 -8.61
C GLY A 31 -14.03 -16.90 -8.62
N ALA A 32 -13.63 -16.17 -7.59
CA ALA A 32 -13.81 -14.72 -7.53
C ALA A 32 -12.98 -13.99 -8.59
N ILE A 33 -11.72 -14.39 -8.80
CA ILE A 33 -10.86 -13.81 -9.85
C ILE A 33 -11.46 -14.08 -11.24
N VAL A 34 -11.92 -15.30 -11.50
CA VAL A 34 -12.56 -15.66 -12.79
C VAL A 34 -13.84 -14.83 -12.99
N ALA A 35 -14.68 -14.67 -11.96
CA ALA A 35 -15.89 -13.86 -12.03
C ALA A 35 -15.54 -12.37 -12.29
N ALA A 36 -14.51 -11.84 -11.66
CA ALA A 36 -14.02 -10.49 -11.91
C ALA A 36 -13.55 -10.33 -13.36
N LEU A 37 -12.76 -11.28 -13.86
CA LEU A 37 -12.28 -11.26 -15.24
C LEU A 37 -13.45 -11.31 -16.23
N ILE A 38 -14.44 -12.18 -16.01
CA ILE A 38 -15.64 -12.24 -16.87
C ILE A 38 -16.37 -10.89 -16.90
N LEU A 39 -16.55 -10.26 -15.73
CA LEU A 39 -17.20 -8.95 -15.66
C LEU A 39 -16.38 -7.86 -16.36
N CYS A 40 -15.07 -7.85 -16.17
CA CYS A 40 -14.16 -6.93 -16.86
C CYS A 40 -14.19 -7.15 -18.38
N ALA A 41 -14.25 -8.42 -18.83
CA ALA A 41 -14.38 -8.77 -20.24
C ALA A 41 -15.67 -8.21 -20.86
N LEU A 42 -16.79 -8.39 -20.17
CA LEU A 42 -18.08 -7.87 -20.61
C LEU A 42 -18.08 -6.35 -20.70
N LEU A 43 -17.55 -5.66 -19.69
CA LEU A 43 -17.44 -4.21 -19.70
C LEU A 43 -16.54 -3.71 -20.82
N THR A 44 -15.38 -4.34 -21.04
CA THR A 44 -14.46 -3.95 -22.10
C THR A 44 -15.10 -4.19 -23.47
N MET A 45 -15.76 -5.32 -23.67
CA MET A 45 -16.46 -5.62 -24.91
C MET A 45 -17.57 -4.61 -25.25
N ILE A 46 -18.32 -4.17 -24.23
CA ILE A 46 -19.39 -3.17 -24.41
C ILE A 46 -18.80 -1.80 -24.80
N ILE A 47 -17.65 -1.43 -24.24
CA ILE A 47 -17.07 -0.10 -24.43
C ILE A 47 -16.17 -0.04 -25.67
N THR A 48 -15.36 -1.08 -25.89
CA THR A 48 -14.37 -1.10 -26.98
C THR A 48 -14.82 -1.85 -28.23
N HIS A 49 -15.88 -2.67 -28.12
CA HIS A 49 -16.32 -3.64 -29.14
C HIS A 49 -15.23 -4.65 -29.56
N GLU A 50 -14.17 -4.79 -28.76
CA GLU A 50 -13.03 -5.68 -29.01
C GLU A 50 -13.24 -7.06 -28.38
N ASN A 51 -12.50 -8.06 -28.93
CA ASN A 51 -12.56 -9.42 -28.39
C ASN A 51 -11.93 -9.48 -27.00
N PRO A 52 -12.62 -10.04 -25.99
CA PRO A 52 -12.07 -10.19 -24.63
C PRO A 52 -10.72 -10.92 -24.56
N ILE A 53 -10.46 -11.84 -25.48
CA ILE A 53 -9.18 -12.57 -25.55
C ILE A 53 -8.04 -11.62 -25.91
N SER A 54 -8.25 -10.70 -26.87
CA SER A 54 -7.24 -9.69 -27.24
C SER A 54 -6.96 -8.73 -26.08
N VAL A 55 -7.99 -8.37 -25.32
CA VAL A 55 -7.87 -7.52 -24.14
C VAL A 55 -6.99 -8.18 -23.06
N TYR A 56 -7.19 -9.46 -22.78
CA TYR A 56 -6.34 -10.18 -21.82
C TYR A 56 -4.93 -10.44 -22.34
N ALA A 57 -4.78 -10.69 -23.63
CA ALA A 57 -3.45 -10.77 -24.24
C ALA A 57 -2.68 -9.44 -24.06
N THR A 58 -3.35 -8.31 -24.33
CA THR A 58 -2.79 -6.97 -24.09
C THR A 58 -2.43 -6.74 -22.62
N MET A 59 -3.26 -7.23 -21.70
CA MET A 59 -2.96 -7.13 -20.26
C MET A 59 -1.67 -7.88 -19.86
N ILE A 60 -1.47 -9.08 -20.40
CA ILE A 60 -0.25 -9.89 -20.17
C ILE A 60 0.94 -9.22 -20.87
N GLU A 61 0.77 -8.74 -22.08
CA GLU A 61 1.80 -8.04 -22.83
C GLU A 61 2.23 -6.73 -22.16
N GLY A 62 1.30 -6.00 -21.54
CA GLY A 62 1.58 -4.81 -20.74
C GLY A 62 2.51 -5.08 -19.57
N ALA A 63 2.40 -6.26 -18.96
CA ALA A 63 3.24 -6.67 -17.84
C ALA A 63 4.59 -7.28 -18.27
N PHE A 64 4.58 -8.14 -19.30
CA PHE A 64 5.71 -9.00 -19.67
C PHE A 64 6.21 -8.84 -21.11
N GLY A 65 5.55 -8.06 -21.94
CA GLY A 65 5.82 -7.99 -23.39
C GLY A 65 7.21 -7.51 -23.77
N THR A 66 7.90 -6.73 -22.92
CA THR A 66 9.29 -6.30 -23.13
C THR A 66 10.09 -6.35 -21.85
N GLN A 67 11.42 -6.50 -21.98
CA GLN A 67 12.32 -6.47 -20.83
C GLN A 67 12.17 -5.17 -19.99
N ARG A 68 11.95 -4.03 -20.65
CA ARG A 68 11.72 -2.74 -19.96
C ARG A 68 10.41 -2.75 -19.16
N ARG A 69 9.33 -3.32 -19.70
CA ARG A 69 8.04 -3.44 -19.00
C ARG A 69 8.17 -4.34 -17.78
N MET A 70 8.89 -5.44 -17.89
CA MET A 70 9.15 -6.34 -16.78
C MET A 70 9.94 -5.65 -15.65
N TRP A 71 10.97 -4.85 -15.96
CA TRP A 71 11.69 -4.09 -14.96
C TRP A 71 10.81 -3.02 -14.29
N ASN A 72 9.96 -2.33 -15.06
CA ASN A 72 9.00 -1.37 -14.51
C ASN A 72 7.97 -2.04 -13.59
N LEU A 73 7.53 -3.26 -13.92
CA LEU A 73 6.65 -4.06 -13.07
C LEU A 73 7.35 -4.41 -11.77
N LEU A 74 8.58 -4.93 -11.81
CA LEU A 74 9.37 -5.27 -10.63
C LEU A 74 9.66 -4.05 -9.75
N GLN A 75 9.95 -2.89 -10.35
CA GLN A 75 10.12 -1.63 -9.62
C GLN A 75 8.83 -1.19 -8.92
N SER A 76 7.70 -1.22 -9.63
CA SER A 76 6.39 -0.87 -9.06
C SER A 76 6.00 -1.82 -7.93
N LEU A 77 6.29 -3.13 -8.10
CA LEU A 77 6.13 -4.15 -7.07
C LEU A 77 6.99 -3.84 -5.84
N ALA A 78 8.27 -3.53 -6.03
CA ALA A 78 9.16 -3.19 -4.94
C ALA A 78 8.66 -1.98 -4.16
N MET A 79 8.20 -0.92 -4.83
CA MET A 79 7.67 0.27 -4.17
C MET A 79 6.38 -0.02 -3.39
N LEU A 80 5.42 -0.73 -3.99
CA LEU A 80 4.19 -1.11 -3.30
C LEU A 80 4.47 -2.03 -2.11
N LEU A 81 5.37 -3.00 -2.27
CA LEU A 81 5.79 -3.90 -1.19
C LEU A 81 6.47 -3.13 -0.05
N CYS A 82 7.34 -2.16 -0.34
CA CYS A 82 8.00 -1.33 0.67
C CYS A 82 6.99 -0.58 1.54
N VAL A 83 6.02 0.11 0.92
CA VAL A 83 4.96 0.82 1.65
C VAL A 83 4.06 -0.15 2.41
N SER A 84 3.78 -1.32 1.84
CA SER A 84 2.97 -2.36 2.50
C SER A 84 3.67 -2.92 3.73
N LEU A 85 4.98 -3.17 3.67
CA LEU A 85 5.80 -3.56 4.83
C LEU A 85 5.80 -2.47 5.91
N ALA A 86 5.82 -1.20 5.50
CA ALA A 86 5.81 -0.06 6.41
C ALA A 86 4.52 0.02 7.23
N VAL A 87 3.35 -0.14 6.60
CA VAL A 87 2.06 -0.01 7.28
C VAL A 87 1.67 -1.27 8.08
N THR A 88 2.23 -2.43 7.74
CA THR A 88 1.89 -3.73 8.35
C THR A 88 2.00 -3.78 9.88
N PRO A 89 3.07 -3.28 10.53
CA PRO A 89 3.17 -3.30 12.00
C PRO A 89 2.04 -2.53 12.68
N ALA A 90 1.64 -1.39 12.10
CA ALA A 90 0.54 -0.58 12.62
C ALA A 90 -0.80 -1.33 12.52
N PHE A 91 -1.11 -1.90 11.37
CA PHE A 91 -2.34 -2.67 11.18
C PHE A 91 -2.38 -3.94 12.02
N LYS A 92 -1.26 -4.64 12.17
CA LYS A 92 -1.15 -5.82 13.04
C LYS A 92 -1.43 -5.46 14.50
N MET A 93 -1.08 -4.24 14.93
CA MET A 93 -1.39 -3.68 16.25
C MET A 93 -2.85 -3.15 16.35
N ARG A 94 -3.64 -3.23 15.28
CA ARG A 94 -4.97 -2.59 15.13
C ARG A 94 -4.95 -1.06 15.23
N PHE A 95 -3.84 -0.45 14.95
CA PHE A 95 -3.75 0.99 14.72
C PHE A 95 -4.01 1.27 13.22
N TRP A 96 -5.09 1.96 12.91
CA TRP A 96 -5.52 2.24 11.54
C TRP A 96 -4.70 3.38 10.93
N ASN A 97 -3.45 3.07 10.51
CA ASN A 97 -2.57 4.03 9.85
C ASN A 97 -2.93 4.17 8.37
N ILE A 98 -3.85 5.08 8.03
CA ILE A 98 -4.14 5.44 6.64
C ILE A 98 -3.14 6.49 6.11
N GLY A 99 -2.24 6.98 6.97
CA GLY A 99 -1.27 8.04 6.68
C GLY A 99 -0.05 7.63 5.85
N GLY A 100 0.01 6.40 5.36
CA GLY A 100 1.17 5.90 4.61
C GLY A 100 1.54 6.74 3.39
N GLU A 101 0.54 7.26 2.67
CA GLU A 101 0.75 8.15 1.51
C GLU A 101 1.50 9.43 1.91
N GLY A 102 1.03 10.12 2.96
CA GLY A 102 1.68 11.34 3.45
C GLY A 102 3.06 11.10 4.03
N GLN A 103 3.28 9.96 4.69
CA GLN A 103 4.59 9.57 5.21
C GLN A 103 5.62 9.37 4.09
N VAL A 104 5.23 8.75 2.98
CA VAL A 104 6.07 8.62 1.77
C VAL A 104 6.35 9.98 1.15
N LEU A 105 5.33 10.84 1.02
CA LEU A 105 5.45 12.18 0.46
C LEU A 105 6.43 13.05 1.26
N ILE A 106 6.34 13.05 2.58
CA ILE A 106 7.23 13.84 3.44
C ILE A 106 8.65 13.28 3.43
N GLY A 107 8.83 11.95 3.42
CA GLY A 107 10.15 11.33 3.23
C GLY A 107 10.77 11.68 1.87
N GLY A 108 9.97 11.65 0.82
CA GLY A 108 10.37 12.09 -0.53
C GLY A 108 10.72 13.58 -0.59
N LEU A 109 9.94 14.43 0.10
CA LEU A 109 10.23 15.87 0.18
C LEU A 109 11.57 16.13 0.87
N ALA A 110 11.85 15.45 1.99
CA ALA A 110 13.15 15.56 2.66
C ALA A 110 14.31 15.15 1.75
N THR A 111 14.12 14.08 0.98
CA THR A 111 15.08 13.63 -0.03
C THR A 111 15.30 14.71 -1.11
N ALA A 112 14.23 15.23 -1.70
CA ALA A 112 14.30 16.26 -2.72
C ALA A 112 14.95 17.56 -2.18
N ALA A 113 14.64 17.93 -0.95
CA ALA A 113 15.25 19.08 -0.28
C ALA A 113 16.78 18.91 -0.12
N CYS A 114 17.23 17.73 0.29
CA CYS A 114 18.65 17.44 0.38
C CYS A 114 19.33 17.51 -1.00
N MET A 115 18.72 16.94 -2.06
CA MET A 115 19.24 17.01 -3.42
C MET A 115 19.33 18.44 -3.93
N TYR A 116 18.28 19.23 -3.71
CA TYR A 116 18.18 20.62 -4.20
C TYR A 116 19.12 21.58 -3.46
N LEU A 117 19.17 21.49 -2.11
CA LEU A 117 19.92 22.44 -1.27
C LEU A 117 21.39 22.08 -1.12
N LEU A 118 21.74 20.79 -1.09
CA LEU A 118 23.08 20.29 -0.81
C LEU A 118 23.77 19.69 -2.05
N GLY A 119 23.06 19.52 -3.16
CA GLY A 119 23.61 19.03 -4.41
C GLY A 119 24.80 19.88 -4.88
N GLY A 120 25.91 19.24 -5.19
CA GLY A 120 27.15 19.92 -5.60
C GLY A 120 27.96 20.60 -4.48
N LYS A 121 27.46 20.65 -3.23
CA LYS A 121 28.18 21.27 -2.09
C LYS A 121 28.97 20.26 -1.27
N MET A 122 28.74 18.97 -1.47
CA MET A 122 29.42 17.88 -0.75
C MET A 122 29.60 16.66 -1.65
N PRO A 123 30.50 15.72 -1.27
CA PRO A 123 30.66 14.47 -2.00
C PRO A 123 29.35 13.69 -2.10
N ASN A 124 29.08 13.07 -3.26
CA ASN A 124 27.83 12.38 -3.51
C ASN A 124 27.51 11.27 -2.50
N ALA A 125 28.54 10.52 -2.06
CA ALA A 125 28.35 9.48 -1.03
C ALA A 125 27.83 10.05 0.30
N LEU A 126 28.35 11.19 0.73
CA LEU A 126 27.91 11.86 1.95
C LEU A 126 26.47 12.42 1.78
N LEU A 127 26.18 12.98 0.61
CA LEU A 127 24.83 13.47 0.28
C LEU A 127 23.80 12.34 0.37
N ILE A 128 24.10 11.16 -0.18
CA ILE A 128 23.21 9.99 -0.11
C ILE A 128 22.97 9.58 1.35
N ILE A 129 24.01 9.55 2.19
CA ILE A 129 23.84 9.23 3.62
C ILE A 129 22.92 10.25 4.30
N VAL A 130 23.12 11.54 4.04
CA VAL A 130 22.27 12.61 4.57
C VAL A 130 20.82 12.44 4.09
N MET A 131 20.61 12.11 2.82
CA MET A 131 19.27 11.85 2.26
C MET A 131 18.59 10.66 2.95
N ILE A 132 19.32 9.55 3.18
CA ILE A 132 18.79 8.38 3.89
C ILE A 132 18.33 8.76 5.29
N VAL A 133 19.19 9.44 6.05
CA VAL A 133 18.85 9.85 7.43
C VAL A 133 17.69 10.84 7.44
N ALA A 134 17.72 11.85 6.57
CA ALA A 134 16.69 12.88 6.49
C ALA A 134 15.31 12.30 6.12
N SER A 135 15.27 11.39 5.13
CA SER A 135 14.03 10.76 4.70
C SER A 135 13.41 9.86 5.77
N ILE A 136 14.24 9.05 6.44
CA ILE A 136 13.80 8.19 7.55
C ILE A 136 13.27 9.03 8.70
N LEU A 137 14.00 10.07 9.11
CA LEU A 137 13.58 10.94 10.20
C LEU A 137 12.30 11.72 9.85
N ALA A 138 12.20 12.26 8.66
CA ALA A 138 11.03 13.03 8.22
C ALA A 138 9.78 12.14 8.20
N GLY A 139 9.84 10.95 7.61
CA GLY A 139 8.74 9.99 7.62
C GLY A 139 8.38 9.51 9.02
N ALA A 140 9.37 9.23 9.86
CA ALA A 140 9.18 8.80 11.24
C ALA A 140 8.52 9.90 12.09
N ILE A 141 9.00 11.13 12.03
CA ILE A 141 8.41 12.27 12.76
C ILE A 141 6.97 12.48 12.32
N TRP A 142 6.70 12.43 11.01
CA TRP A 142 5.35 12.58 10.47
C TRP A 142 4.38 11.51 11.01
N ALA A 143 4.84 10.27 11.11
CA ALA A 143 4.05 9.16 11.64
C ALA A 143 3.86 9.21 13.17
N VAL A 144 4.82 9.76 13.90
CA VAL A 144 4.74 9.87 15.38
C VAL A 144 3.69 10.89 15.81
N ILE A 145 3.41 11.92 15.02
CA ILE A 145 2.40 12.94 15.37
C ILE A 145 1.05 12.29 15.69
N PRO A 146 0.37 11.58 14.79
CA PRO A 146 -0.91 10.93 15.10
C PRO A 146 -0.78 9.86 16.18
N ALA A 147 0.35 9.16 16.26
CA ALA A 147 0.61 8.16 17.29
C ALA A 147 0.66 8.76 18.68
N PHE A 148 1.27 9.92 18.85
CA PHE A 148 1.33 10.64 20.10
C PHE A 148 -0.06 11.07 20.57
N PHE A 149 -0.87 11.65 19.65
CA PHE A 149 -2.23 12.06 19.97
C PHE A 149 -3.12 10.86 20.33
N LYS A 150 -2.99 9.74 19.63
CA LYS A 150 -3.69 8.50 19.99
C LYS A 150 -3.26 7.98 21.34
N ALA A 151 -1.96 7.90 21.61
CA ALA A 151 -1.43 7.35 22.86
C ALA A 151 -1.76 8.21 24.09
N LYS A 152 -1.83 9.54 23.96
CA LYS A 152 -2.05 10.47 25.07
C LYS A 152 -3.51 10.84 25.23
N PHE A 153 -4.23 11.10 24.14
CA PHE A 153 -5.58 11.68 24.15
C PHE A 153 -6.65 10.72 23.61
N CYS A 154 -6.28 9.48 23.23
CA CYS A 154 -7.21 8.49 22.66
C CYS A 154 -7.99 9.00 21.43
N THR A 155 -7.38 9.87 20.62
CA THR A 155 -7.98 10.41 19.40
C THR A 155 -8.25 9.31 18.37
N ASN A 156 -9.14 9.59 17.42
CA ASN A 156 -9.39 8.68 16.29
C ASN A 156 -8.19 8.72 15.34
N GLU A 157 -7.39 7.65 15.35
CA GLU A 157 -6.18 7.52 14.55
C GLU A 157 -6.45 7.50 13.05
N THR A 158 -7.57 6.91 12.63
CA THR A 158 -7.97 6.80 11.22
C THR A 158 -8.17 8.18 10.60
N LEU A 159 -8.99 9.01 11.23
CA LEU A 159 -9.25 10.37 10.77
C LEU A 159 -8.00 11.22 10.84
N PHE A 160 -7.24 11.11 11.94
CA PHE A 160 -6.04 11.92 12.11
C PHE A 160 -4.99 11.60 11.04
N THR A 161 -4.69 10.32 10.80
CA THR A 161 -3.71 9.92 9.79
C THR A 161 -4.17 10.25 8.37
N LEU A 162 -5.48 10.16 8.09
CA LEU A 162 -6.04 10.58 6.80
C LEU A 162 -5.87 12.10 6.57
N MET A 163 -6.18 12.92 7.58
CA MET A 163 -5.99 14.38 7.49
C MET A 163 -4.51 14.75 7.29
N MET A 164 -3.59 14.02 7.92
CA MET A 164 -2.16 14.21 7.73
C MET A 164 -1.70 13.96 6.29
N ASN A 165 -2.37 13.09 5.51
CA ASN A 165 -2.09 12.94 4.08
C ASN A 165 -2.37 14.23 3.31
N TYR A 166 -3.54 14.85 3.55
CA TYR A 166 -3.88 16.13 2.88
C TYR A 166 -2.91 17.24 3.25
N VAL A 167 -2.51 17.31 4.51
CA VAL A 167 -1.49 18.28 4.95
C VAL A 167 -0.16 18.01 4.25
N ALA A 168 0.28 16.75 4.14
CA ALA A 168 1.50 16.38 3.43
C ALA A 168 1.45 16.78 1.96
N ILE A 169 0.33 16.53 1.28
CA ILE A 169 0.12 16.93 -0.13
C ILE A 169 0.27 18.44 -0.28
N GLN A 170 -0.32 19.23 0.62
CA GLN A 170 -0.22 20.70 0.54
C GLN A 170 1.19 21.20 0.83
N ILE A 171 1.91 20.59 1.78
CA ILE A 171 3.32 20.95 2.03
C ILE A 171 4.17 20.63 0.80
N VAL A 172 4.02 19.45 0.20
CA VAL A 172 4.74 19.09 -1.03
C VAL A 172 4.38 20.07 -2.17
N SER A 173 3.09 20.38 -2.35
CA SER A 173 2.63 21.35 -3.35
C SER A 173 3.29 22.71 -3.19
N TYR A 174 3.39 23.20 -1.95
CA TYR A 174 4.07 24.46 -1.65
C TYR A 174 5.54 24.45 -2.05
N PHE A 175 6.29 23.39 -1.71
CA PHE A 175 7.70 23.26 -2.09
C PHE A 175 7.89 23.05 -3.59
N VAL A 176 6.99 22.32 -4.26
CA VAL A 176 6.99 22.17 -5.73
C VAL A 176 6.86 23.54 -6.39
N MET A 177 5.94 24.38 -5.91
CA MET A 177 5.75 25.74 -6.42
C MET A 177 6.95 26.64 -6.12
N LEU A 178 7.59 26.50 -4.94
CA LEU A 178 8.78 27.26 -4.56
C LEU A 178 10.00 26.93 -5.44
N TRP A 179 10.17 25.65 -5.79
CA TRP A 179 11.32 25.11 -6.54
C TRP A 179 11.02 24.87 -8.02
N GLU A 180 9.88 25.34 -8.52
CA GLU A 180 9.49 25.11 -9.91
C GLU A 180 10.54 25.62 -10.92
N ASN A 181 10.78 24.82 -11.94
CA ASN A 181 11.67 25.15 -13.05
C ASN A 181 11.18 24.50 -14.36
N PRO A 182 10.84 25.28 -15.41
CA PRO A 182 10.78 26.74 -15.43
C PRO A 182 9.63 27.31 -14.58
N LYS A 183 9.76 28.57 -14.16
CA LYS A 183 8.72 29.26 -13.34
C LYS A 183 7.38 29.27 -14.07
N GLY A 184 6.29 29.00 -13.34
CA GLY A 184 4.93 28.89 -13.89
C GLY A 184 4.58 27.50 -14.43
N SER A 185 5.51 26.52 -14.37
CA SER A 185 5.27 25.16 -14.83
C SER A 185 4.53 24.26 -13.82
N SER A 186 4.48 24.67 -12.55
CA SER A 186 4.01 23.86 -11.41
C SER A 186 4.72 22.51 -11.28
N LYS A 187 5.97 22.41 -11.79
CA LYS A 187 6.80 21.20 -11.77
C LYS A 187 8.26 21.57 -11.45
N ILE A 188 8.96 20.68 -10.75
CA ILE A 188 10.37 20.89 -10.42
C ILE A 188 11.30 20.42 -11.54
N GLY A 189 10.87 19.63 -12.49
CA GLY A 189 11.77 18.99 -13.44
C GLY A 189 12.67 17.94 -12.76
N ILE A 190 13.72 17.50 -13.46
CA ILE A 190 14.69 16.53 -12.94
C ILE A 190 15.73 17.27 -12.11
N ILE A 191 15.82 16.95 -10.82
CA ILE A 191 16.77 17.59 -9.90
C ILE A 191 18.18 17.12 -10.22
N ASN A 192 19.13 18.06 -10.35
CA ASN A 192 20.55 17.81 -10.61
C ASN A 192 20.83 16.96 -11.88
N GLN A 193 20.05 17.17 -12.95
CA GLN A 193 20.16 16.40 -14.19
C GLN A 193 21.59 16.42 -14.79
N SER A 194 22.34 17.55 -14.67
CA SER A 194 23.68 17.68 -15.21
C SER A 194 24.79 17.10 -14.31
N THR A 195 24.58 17.11 -12.99
CA THR A 195 25.61 16.70 -12.02
C THR A 195 25.37 15.33 -11.41
N HIS A 196 24.15 14.81 -11.54
CA HIS A 196 23.67 13.57 -10.92
C HIS A 196 23.89 13.55 -9.39
N ALA A 197 24.00 14.73 -8.75
CA ALA A 197 24.23 14.84 -7.32
C ALA A 197 22.99 14.39 -6.53
N GLY A 198 23.17 13.44 -5.63
CA GLY A 198 22.10 12.82 -4.84
C GLY A 198 21.36 11.70 -5.58
N TRP A 199 21.77 11.35 -6.79
CA TRP A 199 21.21 10.17 -7.45
C TRP A 199 21.79 8.90 -6.83
N MET A 200 20.93 7.94 -6.58
CA MET A 200 21.36 6.65 -6.05
C MET A 200 22.19 5.91 -7.10
N PRO A 201 23.24 5.17 -6.68
CA PRO A 201 24.07 4.43 -7.61
C PRO A 201 23.27 3.34 -8.32
N THR A 202 23.50 3.19 -9.61
CA THR A 202 22.95 2.09 -10.40
C THR A 202 23.83 0.85 -10.25
N ILE A 203 23.20 -0.32 -10.06
CA ILE A 203 23.91 -1.60 -10.03
C ILE A 203 23.78 -2.28 -11.40
N GLY A 204 24.91 -2.39 -12.10
CA GLY A 204 24.94 -2.94 -13.46
C GLY A 204 24.28 -2.01 -14.47
N THR A 205 23.52 -2.57 -15.41
CA THR A 205 22.84 -1.83 -16.48
C THR A 205 21.43 -1.37 -16.12
N ASN A 206 20.92 -1.73 -14.93
CA ASN A 206 19.52 -1.51 -14.55
C ASN A 206 19.41 -0.50 -13.39
N GLU A 207 18.65 0.57 -13.62
CA GLU A 207 18.38 1.62 -12.64
C GLU A 207 17.56 1.12 -11.45
N TYR A 208 16.78 0.03 -11.63
CA TYR A 208 15.82 -0.46 -10.63
C TYR A 208 16.35 -1.53 -9.69
N LEU A 209 17.49 -2.16 -10.02
CA LEU A 209 17.99 -3.33 -9.30
C LEU A 209 18.30 -3.00 -7.82
N LEU A 210 18.88 -1.83 -7.55
CA LEU A 210 19.16 -1.38 -6.20
C LEU A 210 17.89 -1.30 -5.33
N ASN A 211 16.84 -0.72 -5.88
CA ASN A 211 15.56 -0.59 -5.17
C ASN A 211 14.95 -1.94 -4.84
N ILE A 212 14.98 -2.87 -5.79
CA ILE A 212 14.47 -4.23 -5.61
C ILE A 212 15.25 -4.94 -4.51
N LEU A 213 16.58 -4.85 -4.51
CA LEU A 213 17.43 -5.47 -3.49
C LEU A 213 17.21 -4.86 -2.09
N ILE A 214 17.08 -3.54 -1.98
CA ILE A 214 16.78 -2.87 -0.70
C ILE A 214 15.44 -3.34 -0.16
N VAL A 215 14.41 -3.40 -0.99
CA VAL A 215 13.07 -3.81 -0.56
C VAL A 215 13.03 -5.30 -0.23
N LEU A 216 13.77 -6.13 -0.94
CA LEU A 216 13.90 -7.56 -0.60
C LEU A 216 14.57 -7.73 0.76
N ALA A 217 15.65 -7.01 1.03
CA ALA A 217 16.31 -7.00 2.33
C ALA A 217 15.38 -6.51 3.44
N LEU A 218 14.62 -5.44 3.19
CA LEU A 218 13.58 -4.95 4.12
C LEU A 218 12.49 -6.00 4.36
N THR A 219 12.11 -6.77 3.35
CA THR A 219 11.10 -7.84 3.49
C THR A 219 11.59 -8.93 4.44
N ILE A 220 12.84 -9.37 4.28
CA ILE A 220 13.46 -10.36 5.17
C ILE A 220 13.57 -9.79 6.59
N LEU A 221 14.04 -8.55 6.73
CA LEU A 221 14.19 -7.89 8.02
C LEU A 221 12.83 -7.76 8.72
N MET A 222 11.79 -7.32 8.03
CA MET A 222 10.45 -7.19 8.58
C MET A 222 9.82 -8.54 8.93
N PHE A 223 10.09 -9.59 8.15
CA PHE A 223 9.67 -10.94 8.50
C PHE A 223 10.29 -11.40 9.82
N VAL A 224 11.60 -11.25 9.96
CA VAL A 224 12.32 -11.60 11.20
C VAL A 224 11.83 -10.73 12.36
N TYR A 225 11.68 -9.43 12.16
CA TYR A 225 11.21 -8.49 13.17
C TYR A 225 9.81 -8.84 13.69
N LEU A 226 8.84 -9.07 12.80
CA LEU A 226 7.46 -9.35 13.21
C LEU A 226 7.26 -10.74 13.81
N LYS A 227 8.10 -11.73 13.45
CA LYS A 227 7.93 -13.12 13.87
C LYS A 227 8.79 -13.48 15.08
N TYR A 228 10.02 -12.96 15.14
CA TYR A 228 11.01 -13.44 16.13
C TYR A 228 11.43 -12.38 17.15
N SER A 229 11.09 -11.09 16.97
CA SER A 229 11.51 -10.06 17.93
C SER A 229 10.51 -9.93 19.08
N LYS A 230 11.02 -9.48 20.24
CA LYS A 230 10.19 -9.08 21.40
C LYS A 230 9.16 -8.03 21.00
N HIS A 231 9.55 -7.08 20.14
CA HIS A 231 8.68 -6.01 19.67
C HIS A 231 7.54 -6.54 18.78
N GLY A 232 7.81 -7.51 17.91
CA GLY A 232 6.79 -8.17 17.09
C GLY A 232 5.76 -8.91 17.95
N TYR A 233 6.20 -9.52 19.05
CA TYR A 233 5.32 -10.11 20.05
C TYR A 233 4.44 -9.04 20.73
N GLU A 234 5.04 -7.94 21.22
CA GLU A 234 4.30 -6.83 21.85
C GLU A 234 3.24 -6.24 20.92
N ILE A 235 3.57 -6.04 19.62
CA ILE A 235 2.64 -5.59 18.57
C ILE A 235 1.45 -6.56 18.46
N SER A 236 1.71 -7.86 18.44
CA SER A 236 0.66 -8.88 18.31
C SER A 236 -0.26 -8.90 19.53
N VAL A 237 0.29 -8.84 20.72
CA VAL A 237 -0.50 -8.83 21.99
C VAL A 237 -1.37 -7.58 22.08
N VAL A 238 -0.82 -6.39 21.77
CA VAL A 238 -1.61 -5.14 21.75
C VAL A 238 -2.71 -5.23 20.71
N GLY A 239 -2.43 -5.84 19.55
CA GLY A 239 -3.41 -6.03 18.49
C GLY A 239 -4.53 -7.01 18.85
N GLU A 240 -4.29 -8.00 19.70
CA GLU A 240 -5.34 -8.88 20.20
C GLU A 240 -6.23 -8.17 21.20
N SER A 241 -5.64 -7.56 22.24
CA SER A 241 -6.35 -6.80 23.27
C SER A 241 -5.44 -5.84 24.00
N GLU A 242 -5.74 -4.54 23.93
CA GLU A 242 -5.03 -3.51 24.69
C GLU A 242 -5.13 -3.74 26.22
N ASN A 243 -6.28 -4.22 26.69
CA ASN A 243 -6.50 -4.49 28.11
C ASN A 243 -5.63 -5.65 28.60
N THR A 244 -5.55 -6.72 27.82
CA THR A 244 -4.67 -7.86 28.13
C THR A 244 -3.21 -7.42 28.11
N ALA A 245 -2.80 -6.61 27.13
CA ALA A 245 -1.45 -6.08 27.05
C ALA A 245 -1.08 -5.26 28.31
N ARG A 246 -1.98 -4.41 28.80
CA ARG A 246 -1.80 -3.65 30.05
C ARG A 246 -1.73 -4.55 31.28
N TYR A 247 -2.59 -5.58 31.33
CA TYR A 247 -2.63 -6.52 32.44
C TYR A 247 -1.32 -7.28 32.64
N ILE A 248 -0.65 -7.66 31.56
CA ILE A 248 0.66 -8.33 31.59
C ILE A 248 1.85 -7.34 31.69
N GLY A 249 1.59 -6.06 31.95
CA GLY A 249 2.60 -5.04 32.22
C GLY A 249 3.20 -4.37 30.98
N LEU A 250 2.63 -4.54 29.77
CA LEU A 250 3.11 -3.84 28.57
C LEU A 250 2.66 -2.38 28.56
N ASN A 251 3.59 -1.49 28.21
CA ASN A 251 3.28 -0.08 28.03
C ASN A 251 2.74 0.17 26.61
N VAL A 252 1.41 0.07 26.44
CA VAL A 252 0.71 0.22 25.16
C VAL A 252 1.07 1.53 24.47
N LYS A 253 1.17 2.65 25.21
CA LYS A 253 1.54 3.97 24.64
C LYS A 253 2.93 3.92 23.96
N LYS A 254 3.89 3.30 24.64
CA LYS A 254 5.26 3.13 24.10
C LYS A 254 5.28 2.22 22.88
N VAL A 255 4.49 1.16 22.89
CA VAL A 255 4.37 0.25 21.74
C VAL A 255 3.79 0.98 20.54
N ILE A 256 2.72 1.77 20.70
CA ILE A 256 2.10 2.57 19.62
C ILE A 256 3.12 3.53 18.98
N ILE A 257 3.77 4.36 19.80
CA ILE A 257 4.72 5.37 19.31
C ILE A 257 5.89 4.72 18.56
N ARG A 258 6.47 3.66 19.13
CA ARG A 258 7.60 2.96 18.51
C ARG A 258 7.21 2.27 17.20
N THR A 259 6.03 1.66 17.16
CA THR A 259 5.52 1.00 15.95
C THR A 259 5.29 2.01 14.82
N MET A 260 4.73 3.17 15.15
CA MET A 260 4.50 4.23 14.18
C MET A 260 5.80 4.91 13.72
N LEU A 261 6.79 5.05 14.61
CA LEU A 261 8.12 5.53 14.26
C LEU A 261 8.78 4.60 13.23
N LEU A 262 8.71 3.28 13.45
CA LEU A 262 9.20 2.28 12.49
C LEU A 262 8.44 2.36 11.15
N SER A 263 7.10 2.40 11.21
CA SER A 263 6.23 2.52 10.04
C SER A 263 6.59 3.74 9.20
N GLY A 264 6.64 4.92 9.83
CA GLY A 264 7.00 6.17 9.13
C GLY A 264 8.42 6.18 8.60
N GLY A 265 9.38 5.59 9.33
CA GLY A 265 10.75 5.47 8.86
C GLY A 265 10.88 4.64 7.59
N ILE A 266 10.17 3.51 7.49
CA ILE A 266 10.14 2.68 6.27
C ILE A 266 9.39 3.39 5.13
N CYS A 267 8.30 4.12 5.42
CA CYS A 267 7.66 5.00 4.42
C CYS A 267 8.62 6.08 3.92
N GLY A 268 9.47 6.63 4.82
CA GLY A 268 10.54 7.56 4.45
C GLY A 268 11.52 6.93 3.45
N ILE A 269 11.94 5.68 3.67
CA ILE A 269 12.78 4.93 2.73
C ILE A 269 12.07 4.77 1.37
N ALA A 270 10.76 4.47 1.35
CA ALA A 270 10.02 4.41 0.09
C ALA A 270 10.03 5.76 -0.65
N GLY A 271 9.87 6.88 0.07
CA GLY A 271 10.01 8.23 -0.48
C GLY A 271 11.41 8.51 -1.02
N LEU A 272 12.45 8.10 -0.30
CA LEU A 272 13.85 8.18 -0.75
C LEU A 272 14.06 7.44 -2.08
N LEU A 273 13.60 6.20 -2.17
CA LEU A 273 13.79 5.36 -3.37
C LEU A 273 13.01 5.93 -4.57
N LEU A 274 11.81 6.49 -4.35
CA LEU A 274 11.02 7.12 -5.41
C LEU A 274 11.69 8.39 -5.95
N VAL A 275 12.23 9.23 -5.08
CA VAL A 275 12.85 10.50 -5.48
C VAL A 275 14.32 10.32 -5.87
N GLY A 276 15.10 9.63 -5.06
CA GLY A 276 16.56 9.54 -5.26
C GLY A 276 17.00 8.53 -6.30
N SER A 277 16.16 7.52 -6.61
CA SER A 277 16.56 6.44 -7.51
C SER A 277 15.71 6.36 -8.78
N THR A 278 14.41 6.66 -8.72
CA THR A 278 13.52 6.38 -9.85
C THR A 278 13.15 7.63 -10.64
N ASN A 279 12.59 8.64 -9.95
CA ASN A 279 12.00 9.79 -10.65
C ASN A 279 12.92 11.00 -10.69
N HIS A 280 13.85 11.12 -9.78
CA HIS A 280 14.76 12.27 -9.59
C HIS A 280 14.03 13.63 -9.54
N THR A 281 12.77 13.60 -9.13
CA THR A 281 11.88 14.74 -8.98
C THR A 281 10.89 14.46 -7.87
N ILE A 282 10.16 15.48 -7.43
CA ILE A 282 9.04 15.32 -6.50
C ILE A 282 7.78 15.95 -7.07
N SER A 283 6.65 15.28 -6.83
CA SER A 283 5.31 15.75 -7.13
C SER A 283 4.35 15.30 -6.05
N THR A 284 3.19 15.92 -5.96
CA THR A 284 2.12 15.55 -5.03
C THR A 284 1.56 14.13 -5.28
N THR A 285 1.78 13.60 -6.47
CA THR A 285 1.28 12.29 -6.93
C THR A 285 2.36 11.21 -6.99
N ILE A 286 3.58 11.48 -6.52
CA ILE A 286 4.72 10.55 -6.65
C ILE A 286 4.49 9.21 -5.95
N ALA A 287 3.73 9.20 -4.86
CA ALA A 287 3.38 7.98 -4.13
C ALA A 287 2.33 7.14 -4.86
N ASN A 288 1.58 7.70 -5.82
CA ASN A 288 0.63 7.02 -6.71
C ASN A 288 -0.41 6.17 -5.96
N ASN A 289 -1.00 6.71 -4.90
CA ASN A 289 -1.98 6.03 -4.04
C ASN A 289 -1.47 4.70 -3.42
N ARG A 290 -0.16 4.46 -3.45
CA ARG A 290 0.44 3.24 -2.89
C ARG A 290 0.21 3.12 -1.38
N GLY A 291 0.05 4.23 -0.66
CA GLY A 291 -0.31 4.24 0.75
C GLY A 291 -1.64 3.55 1.02
N PHE A 292 -2.65 3.79 0.17
CA PHE A 292 -3.97 3.15 0.28
C PHE A 292 -3.94 1.69 -0.21
N THR A 293 -3.30 1.44 -1.35
CA THR A 293 -3.17 0.08 -1.90
C THR A 293 -2.37 -0.84 -0.97
N ALA A 294 -1.38 -0.31 -0.27
CA ALA A 294 -0.59 -1.04 0.72
C ALA A 294 -1.42 -1.60 1.88
N ILE A 295 -2.50 -0.92 2.27
CA ILE A 295 -3.44 -1.42 3.27
C ILE A 295 -4.08 -2.72 2.79
N MET A 296 -4.55 -2.75 1.54
CA MET A 296 -5.16 -3.94 0.93
C MET A 296 -4.17 -5.09 0.85
N VAL A 297 -2.92 -4.82 0.42
CA VAL A 297 -1.84 -5.82 0.39
C VAL A 297 -1.63 -6.42 1.78
N SER A 298 -1.53 -5.59 2.82
CA SER A 298 -1.26 -6.02 4.19
C SER A 298 -2.37 -6.93 4.73
N TRP A 299 -3.63 -6.57 4.49
CA TRP A 299 -4.79 -7.36 4.90
C TRP A 299 -4.90 -8.67 4.13
N LEU A 300 -4.75 -8.63 2.81
CA LEU A 300 -4.84 -9.81 1.96
C LEU A 300 -3.73 -10.83 2.27
N ALA A 301 -2.54 -10.33 2.60
CA ALA A 301 -1.41 -11.15 3.04
C ALA A 301 -1.49 -11.62 4.50
N LYS A 302 -2.56 -11.24 5.25
CA LYS A 302 -2.71 -11.54 6.70
C LYS A 302 -1.49 -11.10 7.51
N PHE A 303 -0.95 -9.92 7.20
CA PHE A 303 0.22 -9.31 7.85
C PHE A 303 1.51 -10.15 7.79
N ASN A 304 1.62 -11.07 6.83
CA ASN A 304 2.82 -11.87 6.62
C ASN A 304 3.67 -11.27 5.49
N PRO A 305 4.90 -10.79 5.77
CA PRO A 305 5.75 -10.15 4.76
C PRO A 305 6.06 -11.00 3.53
N ILE A 306 6.16 -12.33 3.68
CA ILE A 306 6.42 -13.24 2.55
C ILE A 306 5.20 -13.28 1.62
N ASN A 307 3.99 -13.44 2.19
CA ASN A 307 2.75 -13.46 1.40
C ASN A 307 2.50 -12.10 0.72
N MET A 308 3.02 -11.00 1.28
CA MET A 308 2.89 -9.67 0.69
C MET A 308 3.61 -9.54 -0.65
N ILE A 309 4.66 -10.33 -0.90
CA ILE A 309 5.32 -10.36 -2.21
C ILE A 309 4.31 -10.79 -3.28
N LEU A 310 3.59 -11.89 -3.02
CA LEU A 310 2.61 -12.43 -3.97
C LEU A 310 1.41 -11.50 -4.16
N THR A 311 0.88 -10.93 -3.06
CA THR A 311 -0.25 -10.01 -3.13
C THR A 311 0.12 -8.69 -3.80
N SER A 312 1.30 -8.13 -3.52
CA SER A 312 1.81 -6.93 -4.21
C SER A 312 2.03 -7.20 -5.70
N PHE A 313 2.58 -8.38 -6.05
CA PHE A 313 2.75 -8.77 -7.45
C PHE A 313 1.41 -8.82 -8.17
N LEU A 314 0.40 -9.46 -7.57
CA LEU A 314 -0.93 -9.54 -8.16
C LEU A 314 -1.51 -8.14 -8.44
N LEU A 315 -1.48 -7.24 -7.45
CA LEU A 315 -2.05 -5.91 -7.61
C LEU A 315 -1.30 -5.06 -8.64
N VAL A 316 0.03 -5.10 -8.64
CA VAL A 316 0.83 -4.36 -9.63
C VAL A 316 0.66 -4.93 -11.04
N PHE A 317 0.57 -6.25 -11.17
CA PHE A 317 0.27 -6.89 -12.45
C PHE A 317 -1.07 -6.40 -13.01
N LEU A 318 -2.11 -6.34 -12.18
CA LEU A 318 -3.43 -5.85 -12.58
C LEU A 318 -3.39 -4.37 -12.96
N GLU A 319 -2.73 -3.52 -12.17
CA GLU A 319 -2.56 -2.09 -12.44
C GLU A 319 -1.84 -1.85 -13.78
N LYS A 320 -0.71 -2.51 -14.00
CA LYS A 320 0.08 -2.37 -15.24
C LYS A 320 -0.66 -2.93 -16.45
N GLY A 321 -1.30 -4.08 -16.30
CA GLY A 321 -2.10 -4.68 -17.36
C GLY A 321 -3.30 -3.82 -17.74
N ALA A 322 -4.03 -3.29 -16.77
CA ALA A 322 -5.15 -2.40 -17.01
C ALA A 322 -4.72 -1.07 -17.65
N SER A 323 -3.57 -0.54 -17.27
CA SER A 323 -2.99 0.67 -17.89
C SER A 323 -2.63 0.44 -19.36
N GLU A 324 -2.12 -0.74 -19.71
CA GLU A 324 -1.82 -1.09 -21.10
C GLU A 324 -3.09 -1.22 -21.93
N ILE A 325 -4.16 -1.83 -21.39
CA ILE A 325 -5.47 -1.88 -22.04
C ILE A 325 -5.94 -0.46 -22.39
N SER A 326 -5.88 0.46 -21.43
CA SER A 326 -6.27 1.86 -21.67
C SER A 326 -5.43 2.51 -22.78
N THR A 327 -4.13 2.23 -22.81
CA THR A 327 -3.22 2.82 -23.80
C THR A 327 -3.46 2.26 -25.21
N VAL A 328 -3.56 0.93 -25.36
CA VAL A 328 -3.70 0.26 -26.66
C VAL A 328 -5.06 0.55 -27.28
N PHE A 329 -6.13 0.54 -26.50
CA PHE A 329 -7.48 0.79 -26.98
C PHE A 329 -7.89 2.27 -26.92
N GLY A 330 -6.97 3.19 -26.62
CA GLY A 330 -7.23 4.63 -26.60
C GLY A 330 -8.25 5.07 -25.54
N LEU A 331 -8.36 4.32 -24.44
CA LEU A 331 -9.30 4.58 -23.36
C LEU A 331 -8.68 5.54 -22.33
N ASN A 332 -9.55 6.23 -21.58
CA ASN A 332 -9.09 7.07 -20.49
C ASN A 332 -8.48 6.21 -19.36
N GLN A 333 -7.49 6.77 -18.65
CA GLN A 333 -6.86 6.15 -17.45
C GLN A 333 -7.91 5.72 -16.41
N SER A 334 -9.01 6.46 -16.27
CA SER A 334 -10.11 6.09 -15.37
C SER A 334 -10.72 4.71 -15.68
N PHE A 335 -10.65 4.25 -16.92
CA PHE A 335 -11.09 2.91 -17.27
C PHE A 335 -10.18 1.82 -16.69
N SER A 336 -8.87 2.04 -16.72
CA SER A 336 -7.89 1.19 -16.03
C SER A 336 -8.18 1.09 -14.52
N ASP A 337 -8.50 2.23 -13.91
CA ASP A 337 -8.82 2.29 -12.48
C ASP A 337 -10.12 1.53 -12.15
N ILE A 338 -11.12 1.59 -13.03
CA ILE A 338 -12.38 0.83 -12.91
C ILE A 338 -12.10 -0.67 -12.98
N ILE A 339 -11.35 -1.14 -13.98
CA ILE A 339 -11.00 -2.57 -14.12
C ILE A 339 -10.26 -3.05 -12.86
N THR A 340 -9.25 -2.31 -12.44
CA THR A 340 -8.49 -2.63 -11.22
C THR A 340 -9.41 -2.67 -10.00
N GLY A 341 -10.29 -1.68 -9.85
CA GLY A 341 -11.27 -1.61 -8.76
C GLY A 341 -12.22 -2.80 -8.71
N ILE A 342 -12.74 -3.23 -9.87
CA ILE A 342 -13.62 -4.42 -9.97
C ILE A 342 -12.87 -5.67 -9.51
N ILE A 343 -11.67 -5.90 -10.02
CA ILE A 343 -10.90 -7.09 -9.66
C ILE A 343 -10.59 -7.08 -8.15
N LEU A 344 -10.18 -5.93 -7.60
CA LEU A 344 -9.95 -5.77 -6.17
C LEU A 344 -11.20 -6.05 -5.34
N PHE A 345 -12.35 -5.53 -5.77
CA PHE A 345 -13.63 -5.78 -5.08
C PHE A 345 -13.95 -7.27 -4.99
N PHE A 346 -13.77 -8.03 -6.07
CA PHE A 346 -13.99 -9.48 -6.06
C PHE A 346 -12.98 -10.22 -5.20
N ILE A 347 -11.70 -9.82 -5.23
CA ILE A 347 -10.66 -10.43 -4.39
C ILE A 347 -10.96 -10.20 -2.91
N ILE A 348 -11.30 -8.97 -2.50
CA ILE A 348 -11.67 -8.65 -1.12
C ILE A 348 -12.97 -9.36 -0.74
N GLY A 349 -13.96 -9.37 -1.65
CA GLY A 349 -15.22 -10.09 -1.47
C GLY A 349 -15.00 -11.59 -1.24
N SER A 350 -14.03 -12.21 -1.89
CA SER A 350 -13.70 -13.62 -1.67
C SER A 350 -13.28 -13.92 -0.22
N GLU A 351 -12.56 -13.01 0.44
CA GLU A 351 -12.18 -13.18 1.85
C GLU A 351 -13.40 -13.16 2.78
N PHE A 352 -14.45 -12.39 2.42
CA PHE A 352 -15.71 -12.45 3.16
C PHE A 352 -16.32 -13.86 3.10
N PHE A 353 -16.43 -14.46 1.93
CA PHE A 353 -16.98 -15.82 1.76
C PHE A 353 -16.08 -16.92 2.35
N ILE A 354 -14.79 -16.66 2.50
CA ILE A 354 -13.87 -17.58 3.19
C ILE A 354 -14.09 -17.54 4.70
N ASN A 355 -14.28 -16.34 5.28
CA ASN A 355 -14.36 -16.15 6.74
C ASN A 355 -15.79 -16.24 7.29
N TYR A 356 -16.81 -16.06 6.47
CA TYR A 356 -18.23 -16.03 6.87
C TYR A 356 -19.09 -16.96 6.02
N GLN A 357 -20.20 -17.44 6.60
CA GLN A 357 -21.23 -18.20 5.91
C GLN A 357 -22.55 -17.44 5.96
N LEU A 358 -23.27 -17.50 4.85
CA LEU A 358 -24.65 -17.03 4.77
C LEU A 358 -25.59 -18.20 5.05
N HIS A 359 -26.28 -18.18 6.19
CA HIS A 359 -27.33 -19.12 6.49
C HIS A 359 -28.67 -18.49 6.13
N PHE A 360 -29.33 -19.04 5.13
CA PHE A 360 -30.70 -18.66 4.78
C PHE A 360 -31.67 -19.31 5.73
N ARG A 361 -32.70 -18.60 6.13
CA ARG A 361 -33.80 -19.12 6.94
C ARG A 361 -34.46 -20.29 6.17
N HIS A 362 -34.29 -21.53 6.67
CA HIS A 362 -35.15 -22.63 6.21
C HIS A 362 -36.55 -22.41 6.75
N SER A 363 -37.51 -22.24 5.85
CA SER A 363 -38.91 -22.28 6.21
C SER A 363 -39.23 -23.68 6.73
N HIS A 364 -39.26 -23.84 8.06
CA HIS A 364 -39.90 -25.02 8.62
C HIS A 364 -41.39 -24.95 8.21
N LYS A 365 -41.79 -25.76 7.22
CA LYS A 365 -43.16 -26.14 7.06
C LYS A 365 -43.53 -26.89 8.35
N GLU A 366 -44.33 -26.27 9.21
CA GLU A 366 -44.98 -26.97 10.29
C GLU A 366 -45.79 -28.10 9.63
N VAL A 367 -45.35 -29.34 9.84
CA VAL A 367 -46.17 -30.53 9.55
C VAL A 367 -47.27 -30.51 10.58
N LYS A 368 -48.49 -30.24 10.11
CA LYS A 368 -49.73 -30.41 10.89
C LYS A 368 -49.98 -31.88 11.08
#